data_ed5320f11428303d1ba596685ee96927
#
_entry.id   ed5320f11428303d1ba596685ee96927
#
_cell.length_a   1.000
_cell.length_b   1.000
_cell.length_c   1.000
_cell.angle_alpha   90.00
_cell.angle_beta   90.00
_cell.angle_gamma   90.00
#
_symmetry.space_group_name_H-M   'P 1'
#
loop_
_entity.id
_entity.type
_entity.pdbx_description
1 polymer ?
#
loop_
_entity_poly.entity_id
_entity_poly.type
_entity_poly.pdbx_seq_one_letter_code
_entity_poly.pdbx_strand_id
1 'polypeptide(L)'
;AVGGAWLAPKFPGDRGGKKLTDFNDLALFPNGGLPLVRAQVEAKLADLGWQAAPARPSSSQGGGEGEMVARLTVDDAVARYIGIYGMGGKVLFDSVERRIVHRDDVLNLLPRHGWEDMRAHPNWRVVRDTEIGFDPSGKDQKIKCNLFGGLPTKPKSGECSMLLELLWHLCSAEPKAQEVFDWLVKWLAYPLQHLGAKMQSAIVVHGPQGTGKSRFFEAYAKIFGEYARVLGQEALEDKFNSDWAEKKLFILADEVLARSDMFHIKNRLKGFITGDTIRVNPKNIAAHTERNCMNIVFLSNERMPLVLEKDDRRHLVLWSPPKLDEAFYEAVNAEIAEGGIEALYDHLLKVDLTGFHPWSRPPMTKAKRDLVQQSASSEERFVEEWLALEVEAGDGGPLPVCPCLGTHLYQAYERWCGQHGERARRLQELIGYLGKRPGWKAGQACSTWTTLNDRTVKSRKMVIPSEEDMAAALARDRSTNQTQQRLSRERFESTGQWLTAGFFAFEAALASSSRT
;
A
#
# COMPACT_ATOMS: atom_id res chain seq x y z
N ALA A 1 26.11 -19.86 -2.40
CA ALA A 1 26.42 -20.11 -1.00
C ALA A 1 27.07 -18.84 -0.46
N VAL A 2 26.39 -18.12 0.42
CA VAL A 2 26.95 -16.99 1.15
C VAL A 2 27.87 -17.59 2.23
N GLY A 3 29.18 -17.41 2.12
CA GLY A 3 30.15 -17.90 3.08
C GLY A 3 30.00 -17.17 4.41
N GLY A 4 29.23 -17.74 5.33
CA GLY A 4 29.12 -17.25 6.71
C GLY A 4 30.16 -17.93 7.61
N ALA A 5 30.79 -17.17 8.50
CA ALA A 5 31.60 -17.70 9.58
C ALA A 5 30.78 -17.81 10.86
N TRP A 6 30.95 -18.87 11.63
CA TRP A 6 30.25 -19.06 12.89
C TRP A 6 31.26 -19.09 14.06
N LEU A 7 30.80 -18.74 15.24
CA LEU A 7 31.55 -18.76 16.48
C LEU A 7 30.72 -19.38 17.58
N ALA A 8 31.28 -20.40 18.26
CA ALA A 8 30.67 -20.96 19.46
C ALA A 8 31.37 -20.42 20.71
N PRO A 9 30.64 -20.12 21.80
CA PRO A 9 31.24 -19.60 23.03
C PRO A 9 32.11 -20.67 23.71
N LYS A 10 33.29 -20.27 24.17
CA LYS A 10 34.20 -21.08 24.98
C LYS A 10 34.07 -20.67 26.44
N PHE A 11 33.62 -21.60 27.29
CA PHE A 11 33.39 -21.33 28.71
C PHE A 11 34.66 -21.58 29.53
N PRO A 12 35.02 -20.67 30.46
CA PRO A 12 36.13 -20.85 31.36
C PRO A 12 35.75 -21.80 32.52
N GLY A 13 36.27 -23.03 32.51
CA GLY A 13 36.06 -24.00 33.57
C GLY A 13 34.94 -25.03 33.31
N ASP A 14 34.67 -25.89 34.34
CA ASP A 14 33.71 -26.96 34.27
C ASP A 14 32.25 -26.40 34.26
N ARG A 15 31.43 -26.89 33.34
CA ARG A 15 30.05 -26.47 33.16
C ARG A 15 29.07 -27.13 34.16
N GLY A 16 29.55 -28.03 35.03
CA GLY A 16 28.76 -28.68 36.06
C GLY A 16 27.54 -29.45 35.55
N GLY A 17 27.65 -30.05 34.34
CA GLY A 17 26.56 -30.80 33.71
C GLY A 17 25.44 -29.93 33.10
N LYS A 18 25.53 -28.59 33.14
CA LYS A 18 24.54 -27.68 32.54
C LYS A 18 24.74 -27.58 31.03
N LYS A 19 23.63 -27.60 30.30
CA LYS A 19 23.62 -27.41 28.86
C LYS A 19 23.69 -25.92 28.56
N LEU A 20 24.91 -25.37 28.51
CA LEU A 20 25.19 -23.97 28.19
C LEU A 20 25.69 -23.89 26.74
N THR A 21 25.06 -23.12 25.89
CA THR A 21 25.23 -23.19 24.43
C THR A 21 25.47 -21.88 23.73
N ASP A 22 25.17 -20.75 24.34
CA ASP A 22 25.22 -19.45 23.69
C ASP A 22 26.06 -18.39 24.45
N PHE A 23 26.20 -17.22 23.84
CA PHE A 23 26.97 -16.11 24.41
C PHE A 23 26.28 -15.42 25.59
N ASN A 24 24.94 -15.57 25.73
CA ASN A 24 24.25 -15.07 26.90
C ASN A 24 24.58 -15.96 28.11
N ASP A 25 24.63 -17.28 27.89
CA ASP A 25 25.08 -18.21 28.92
C ASP A 25 26.53 -17.90 29.36
N LEU A 26 27.42 -17.58 28.40
CA LEU A 26 28.81 -17.18 28.69
C LEU A 26 28.88 -15.87 29.47
N ALA A 27 28.04 -14.91 29.14
CA ALA A 27 27.99 -13.61 29.84
C ALA A 27 27.55 -13.74 31.30
N LEU A 28 26.72 -14.73 31.61
CA LEU A 28 26.20 -15.02 32.97
C LEU A 28 27.01 -16.11 33.72
N PHE A 29 27.99 -16.74 33.07
CA PHE A 29 28.79 -17.81 33.63
C PHE A 29 29.78 -17.30 34.68
N PRO A 30 30.04 -18.03 35.79
CA PRO A 30 31.10 -17.67 36.72
C PRO A 30 32.46 -17.55 36.02
N ASN A 31 33.14 -16.46 36.21
CA ASN A 31 34.38 -16.09 35.48
C ASN A 31 34.19 -15.90 33.94
N GLY A 32 32.93 -15.78 33.47
CA GLY A 32 32.61 -15.35 32.11
C GLY A 32 32.51 -13.82 32.02
N GLY A 33 31.33 -13.33 31.63
CA GLY A 33 31.03 -11.90 31.55
C GLY A 33 31.22 -11.29 30.16
N LEU A 34 30.64 -10.11 29.99
CA LEU A 34 30.73 -9.38 28.72
C LEU A 34 32.15 -9.14 28.19
N PRO A 35 33.17 -8.89 29.04
CA PRO A 35 34.55 -8.77 28.54
C PRO A 35 35.08 -10.02 27.85
N LEU A 36 34.75 -11.22 28.38
CA LEU A 36 35.15 -12.47 27.78
C LEU A 36 34.40 -12.78 26.48
N VAL A 37 33.13 -12.46 26.44
CA VAL A 37 32.31 -12.54 25.22
C VAL A 37 32.92 -11.66 24.14
N ARG A 38 33.24 -10.40 24.47
CA ARG A 38 33.85 -9.44 23.57
C ARG A 38 35.20 -9.93 23.05
N ALA A 39 36.08 -10.41 23.93
CA ALA A 39 37.40 -10.92 23.56
C ALA A 39 37.32 -12.10 22.57
N GLN A 40 36.37 -13.03 22.75
CA GLN A 40 36.18 -14.16 21.83
C GLN A 40 35.65 -13.72 20.46
N VAL A 41 34.74 -12.73 20.40
CA VAL A 41 34.24 -12.16 19.15
C VAL A 41 35.36 -11.40 18.41
N GLU A 42 36.11 -10.55 19.10
CA GLU A 42 37.19 -9.78 18.52
C GLU A 42 38.31 -10.69 18.01
N ALA A 43 38.68 -11.74 18.75
CA ALA A 43 39.64 -12.73 18.29
C ALA A 43 39.18 -13.45 17.01
N LYS A 44 37.90 -13.77 16.89
CA LYS A 44 37.38 -14.41 15.70
C LYS A 44 37.34 -13.47 14.49
N LEU A 45 37.03 -12.21 14.72
CA LEU A 45 37.06 -11.18 13.67
C LEU A 45 38.47 -10.96 13.15
N ALA A 46 39.45 -10.92 14.06
CA ALA A 46 40.89 -10.83 13.69
C ALA A 46 41.36 -12.06 12.87
N ASP A 47 40.95 -13.26 13.27
CA ASP A 47 41.23 -14.54 12.59
C ASP A 47 40.67 -14.56 11.15
N LEU A 48 39.54 -13.91 10.93
CA LEU A 48 38.90 -13.77 9.62
C LEU A 48 39.49 -12.62 8.77
N GLY A 49 40.49 -11.88 9.30
CA GLY A 49 41.02 -10.70 8.64
C GLY A 49 40.01 -9.57 8.50
N TRP A 50 38.90 -9.62 9.26
CA TRP A 50 37.88 -8.59 9.20
C TRP A 50 38.38 -7.34 9.93
N GLN A 51 38.61 -6.29 9.16
CA GLN A 51 38.82 -4.95 9.72
C GLN A 51 37.46 -4.25 9.68
N ALA A 52 37.02 -3.69 10.81
CA ALA A 52 35.92 -2.75 10.79
C ALA A 52 36.23 -1.70 9.73
N ALA A 53 35.31 -1.50 8.79
CA ALA A 53 35.44 -0.34 7.91
C ALA A 53 35.71 0.86 8.82
N PRO A 54 36.69 1.72 8.49
CA PRO A 54 36.94 2.90 9.28
C PRO A 54 35.61 3.56 9.49
N ALA A 55 35.24 3.80 10.75
CA ALA A 55 33.99 4.49 11.08
C ALA A 55 33.95 5.68 10.13
N ARG A 56 32.97 5.73 9.24
CA ARG A 56 32.77 6.91 8.40
C ARG A 56 32.85 8.07 9.37
N PRO A 57 33.72 9.06 9.14
CA PRO A 57 33.74 10.21 10.00
C PRO A 57 32.28 10.65 10.04
N SER A 58 31.66 10.55 11.21
CA SER A 58 30.37 11.13 11.45
C SER A 58 30.54 12.58 11.03
N SER A 59 29.92 12.97 9.94
CA SER A 59 29.82 14.37 9.55
C SER A 59 28.85 15.05 10.53
N SER A 60 29.25 15.07 11.77
CA SER A 60 28.79 15.93 12.82
C SER A 60 29.92 16.92 13.10
N GLN A 61 30.11 17.85 12.17
CA GLN A 61 30.43 19.18 12.61
C GLN A 61 29.17 19.77 13.26
N GLY A 62 29.07 19.48 14.48
CA GLY A 62 28.13 19.76 15.50
C GLY A 62 28.41 18.76 16.59
N GLY A 63 29.63 18.82 17.17
CA GLY A 63 30.05 18.00 18.30
C GLY A 63 29.22 18.40 19.52
N GLY A 64 28.09 17.74 19.68
CA GLY A 64 27.53 17.50 20.97
C GLY A 64 28.21 16.24 21.51
N GLU A 65 29.19 16.34 22.39
CA GLU A 65 29.29 15.45 23.54
C GLU A 65 27.85 15.24 23.97
N GLY A 66 27.36 13.99 24.08
CA GLY A 66 25.96 13.71 24.40
C GLY A 66 25.57 14.63 25.55
N GLU A 67 24.82 15.67 25.22
CA GLU A 67 24.53 16.76 26.14
C GLU A 67 23.75 16.12 27.28
N MET A 68 24.42 15.94 28.41
CA MET A 68 23.76 15.44 29.61
C MET A 68 22.60 16.40 29.88
N VAL A 69 21.38 15.86 29.90
CA VAL A 69 20.18 16.67 30.15
C VAL A 69 20.43 17.47 31.43
N ALA A 70 20.58 18.78 31.30
CA ALA A 70 20.91 19.65 32.41
C ALA A 70 19.76 19.64 33.42
N ARG A 71 20.09 19.73 34.73
CA ARG A 71 19.07 19.97 35.75
C ARG A 71 18.36 21.28 35.46
N LEU A 72 17.04 21.26 35.57
CA LEU A 72 16.18 22.42 35.33
C LEU A 72 15.94 23.19 36.65
N THR A 73 15.86 24.51 36.56
CA THR A 73 15.24 25.31 37.62
C THR A 73 13.72 25.06 37.65
N VAL A 74 13.06 25.41 38.73
CA VAL A 74 11.59 25.30 38.81
C VAL A 74 10.92 26.17 37.74
N ASP A 75 11.44 27.37 37.51
CA ASP A 75 10.91 28.30 36.51
C ASP A 75 11.03 27.71 35.08
N ASP A 76 12.19 27.14 34.73
CA ASP A 76 12.42 26.48 33.45
C ASP A 76 11.48 25.27 33.27
N ALA A 77 11.29 24.48 34.31
CA ALA A 77 10.40 23.35 34.31
C ALA A 77 8.93 23.74 34.13
N VAL A 78 8.48 24.80 34.80
CA VAL A 78 7.12 25.36 34.64
C VAL A 78 6.92 25.94 33.24
N ALA A 79 7.93 26.55 32.65
CA ALA A 79 7.88 27.06 31.30
C ALA A 79 7.77 25.92 30.26
N ARG A 80 8.49 24.80 30.50
CA ARG A 80 8.60 23.66 29.59
C ARG A 80 7.47 22.64 29.72
N TYR A 81 7.12 22.23 30.93
CA TYR A 81 6.17 21.15 31.18
C TYR A 81 4.77 21.65 31.50
N ILE A 82 3.78 20.89 31.04
CA ILE A 82 2.35 21.16 31.28
C ILE A 82 1.74 19.91 31.90
N GLY A 83 1.01 20.06 32.98
CA GLY A 83 0.29 18.97 33.64
C GLY A 83 -0.87 18.49 32.80
N ILE A 84 -1.15 17.17 32.85
CA ILE A 84 -2.26 16.57 32.12
C ILE A 84 -3.30 16.05 33.12
N TYR A 85 -4.50 16.65 33.09
CA TYR A 85 -5.66 16.16 33.81
C TYR A 85 -6.34 15.03 33.01
N GLY A 86 -6.72 13.96 33.71
CA GLY A 86 -7.34 12.77 33.08
C GLY A 86 -6.41 11.57 32.96
N MET A 87 -5.08 11.76 33.11
CA MET A 87 -4.07 10.69 33.01
C MET A 87 -3.44 10.30 34.36
N GLY A 88 -4.16 10.49 35.45
CA GLY A 88 -3.75 10.06 36.81
C GLY A 88 -2.52 10.76 37.38
N GLY A 89 -2.13 11.93 36.85
CA GLY A 89 -0.98 12.73 37.32
C GLY A 89 0.39 12.08 37.13
N LYS A 90 0.49 11.05 36.29
CA LYS A 90 1.72 10.28 36.02
C LYS A 90 2.52 10.79 34.83
N VAL A 91 1.92 11.64 34.02
CA VAL A 91 2.50 12.12 32.77
C VAL A 91 2.34 13.62 32.60
N LEU A 92 3.24 14.22 31.84
CA LEU A 92 3.30 15.65 31.54
C LEU A 92 3.47 15.82 30.02
N PHE A 93 3.04 16.94 29.48
CA PHE A 93 3.39 17.34 28.12
C PHE A 93 4.67 18.19 28.17
N ASP A 94 5.67 17.75 27.41
CA ASP A 94 6.89 18.51 27.14
C ASP A 94 6.65 19.43 25.95
N SER A 95 6.60 20.73 26.21
CA SER A 95 6.30 21.72 25.15
C SER A 95 7.46 21.98 24.20
N VAL A 96 8.68 21.59 24.59
CA VAL A 96 9.89 21.71 23.75
C VAL A 96 9.99 20.52 22.81
N GLU A 97 9.93 19.30 23.37
CA GLU A 97 10.07 18.06 22.58
C GLU A 97 8.74 17.59 21.96
N ARG A 98 7.62 18.27 22.24
CA ARG A 98 6.31 17.96 21.70
C ARG A 98 5.88 16.50 21.92
N ARG A 99 6.15 15.98 23.11
CA ARG A 99 5.81 14.62 23.50
C ARG A 99 5.25 14.53 24.91
N ILE A 100 4.57 13.43 25.18
CA ILE A 100 4.16 13.08 26.54
C ILE A 100 5.32 12.37 27.22
N VAL A 101 5.70 12.81 28.40
CA VAL A 101 6.80 12.27 29.21
C VAL A 101 6.27 11.77 30.55
N HIS A 102 6.93 10.77 31.11
CA HIS A 102 6.57 10.28 32.43
C HIS A 102 7.02 11.29 33.52
N ARG A 103 6.20 11.49 34.53
CA ARG A 103 6.53 12.41 35.64
C ARG A 103 7.88 12.08 36.27
N ASP A 104 8.18 10.81 36.46
CA ASP A 104 9.39 10.36 37.16
C ASP A 104 10.66 10.72 36.37
N ASP A 105 10.58 10.82 35.04
CA ASP A 105 11.69 11.33 34.22
C ASP A 105 11.95 12.80 34.48
N VAL A 106 10.88 13.59 34.63
CA VAL A 106 10.97 15.02 34.95
C VAL A 106 11.48 15.25 36.39
N LEU A 107 11.09 14.40 37.36
CA LEU A 107 11.58 14.46 38.72
C LEU A 107 13.10 14.33 38.81
N ASN A 108 13.71 13.52 37.93
CA ASN A 108 15.18 13.37 37.88
C ASN A 108 15.91 14.65 37.43
N LEU A 109 15.20 15.58 36.79
CA LEU A 109 15.75 16.85 36.30
C LEU A 109 15.59 17.99 37.30
N LEU A 110 14.70 17.80 38.29
CA LEU A 110 14.35 18.84 39.25
C LEU A 110 15.25 18.81 40.51
N PRO A 111 15.40 19.95 41.21
CA PRO A 111 16.01 19.97 42.53
C PRO A 111 15.12 19.24 43.56
N ARG A 112 15.68 18.97 44.75
CA ARG A 112 14.92 18.40 45.87
C ARG A 112 13.72 19.30 46.17
N HIS A 113 12.50 18.73 46.29
CA HIS A 113 11.21 19.44 46.44
C HIS A 113 10.76 20.24 45.19
N GLY A 114 11.50 20.24 44.08
CA GLY A 114 11.15 21.01 42.89
C GLY A 114 9.81 20.64 42.27
N TRP A 115 9.28 19.43 42.53
CA TRP A 115 7.95 19.03 42.07
C TRP A 115 6.83 19.76 42.80
N GLU A 116 6.93 19.87 44.12
CA GLU A 116 5.98 20.58 44.94
C GLU A 116 6.00 22.07 44.60
N ASP A 117 7.19 22.64 44.45
CA ASP A 117 7.41 24.04 44.09
C ASP A 117 6.84 24.34 42.70
N MET A 118 7.08 23.43 41.72
CA MET A 118 6.53 23.54 40.36
C MET A 118 5.00 23.54 40.35
N ARG A 119 4.37 22.66 41.15
CA ARG A 119 2.89 22.58 41.25
C ARG A 119 2.29 23.77 41.98
N ALA A 120 3.00 24.36 42.92
CA ALA A 120 2.58 25.56 43.66
C ALA A 120 2.84 26.85 42.90
N HIS A 121 3.60 26.78 41.80
CA HIS A 121 3.99 27.93 41.01
C HIS A 121 2.78 28.62 40.35
N PRO A 122 2.62 29.95 40.42
CA PRO A 122 1.45 30.67 39.89
C PRO A 122 1.26 30.49 38.36
N ASN A 123 2.33 30.24 37.62
CA ASN A 123 2.30 30.00 36.17
C ASN A 123 2.18 28.51 35.77
N TRP A 124 1.94 27.62 36.77
CA TRP A 124 1.74 26.20 36.45
C TRP A 124 0.49 26.00 35.61
N ARG A 125 0.65 25.32 34.47
CA ARG A 125 -0.43 25.08 33.52
C ARG A 125 -0.86 23.61 33.53
N VAL A 126 -2.16 23.40 33.43
CA VAL A 126 -2.75 22.08 33.34
C VAL A 126 -3.76 22.08 32.18
N VAL A 127 -3.69 21.06 31.33
CA VAL A 127 -4.62 20.83 30.23
C VAL A 127 -5.34 19.49 30.42
N ARG A 128 -6.47 19.31 29.77
CA ARG A 128 -7.14 18.01 29.72
C ARG A 128 -6.45 17.10 28.73
N ASP A 129 -6.53 15.80 28.95
CA ASP A 129 -6.06 14.78 27.99
C ASP A 129 -6.68 14.95 26.60
N THR A 130 -7.96 15.39 26.53
CA THR A 130 -8.68 15.69 25.29
C THR A 130 -8.20 16.96 24.55
N GLU A 131 -7.37 17.77 25.19
CA GLU A 131 -6.78 19.00 24.61
C GLU A 131 -5.36 18.77 24.07
N ILE A 132 -4.89 17.51 24.09
CA ILE A 132 -3.62 17.09 23.52
C ILE A 132 -3.91 16.30 22.24
N GLY A 133 -3.19 16.61 21.17
CA GLY A 133 -3.39 15.91 19.90
C GLY A 133 -2.30 16.20 18.89
N PHE A 134 -2.34 15.45 17.79
CA PHE A 134 -1.47 15.65 16.65
C PHE A 134 -2.21 16.42 15.56
N ASP A 135 -1.95 17.72 15.47
CA ASP A 135 -2.54 18.61 14.46
C ASP A 135 -1.45 19.34 13.67
N PRO A 136 -0.98 18.77 12.55
CA PRO A 136 0.00 19.43 11.68
C PRO A 136 -0.50 20.73 11.05
N SER A 137 -1.83 20.89 10.94
CA SER A 137 -2.43 22.09 10.34
C SER A 137 -2.44 23.29 11.31
N GLY A 138 -2.37 23.04 12.62
CA GLY A 138 -2.51 24.05 13.66
C GLY A 138 -3.88 24.74 13.71
N LYS A 139 -4.91 24.14 13.07
CA LYS A 139 -6.25 24.76 12.93
C LYS A 139 -7.27 24.24 13.94
N ASP A 140 -6.99 23.12 14.62
CA ASP A 140 -7.90 22.59 15.62
C ASP A 140 -7.78 23.36 16.94
N GLN A 141 -8.74 24.25 17.19
CA GLN A 141 -8.78 25.08 18.39
C GLN A 141 -8.97 24.28 19.69
N LYS A 142 -9.37 23.01 19.62
CA LYS A 142 -9.49 22.14 20.79
C LYS A 142 -8.13 21.68 21.29
N ILE A 143 -7.13 21.62 20.41
CA ILE A 143 -5.78 21.17 20.74
C ILE A 143 -4.97 22.34 21.30
N LYS A 144 -4.70 22.30 22.59
CA LYS A 144 -3.84 23.27 23.28
C LYS A 144 -2.37 22.82 23.34
N CYS A 145 -2.17 21.51 23.43
CA CYS A 145 -0.86 20.89 23.41
C CYS A 145 -0.70 20.07 22.13
N ASN A 146 -0.04 20.66 21.13
CA ASN A 146 0.16 20.01 19.85
C ASN A 146 1.41 19.14 19.87
N LEU A 147 1.23 17.86 19.55
CA LEU A 147 2.31 16.87 19.41
C LEU A 147 3.12 17.05 18.10
N PHE A 148 2.65 17.89 17.17
CA PHE A 148 3.41 18.25 15.98
C PHE A 148 4.35 19.42 16.27
N GLY A 149 5.65 19.19 16.10
CA GLY A 149 6.72 20.18 16.32
C GLY A 149 7.18 20.93 15.07
N GLY A 150 6.56 20.66 13.92
CA GLY A 150 7.02 21.15 12.62
C GLY A 150 7.89 20.13 11.89
N LEU A 151 8.04 20.27 10.58
CA LEU A 151 8.93 19.39 9.82
C LEU A 151 10.41 19.66 10.18
N PRO A 152 11.22 18.61 10.40
CA PRO A 152 12.62 18.76 10.81
C PRO A 152 13.47 19.35 9.68
N THR A 153 13.24 18.93 8.43
CA THR A 153 13.91 19.50 7.27
C THR A 153 13.39 20.92 7.00
N LYS A 154 14.31 21.85 6.74
CA LYS A 154 13.96 23.25 6.40
C LYS A 154 14.15 23.46 4.91
N PRO A 155 13.22 24.14 4.22
CA PRO A 155 13.38 24.43 2.81
C PRO A 155 14.57 25.38 2.59
N LYS A 156 15.36 25.09 1.57
CA LYS A 156 16.48 25.94 1.18
C LYS A 156 16.58 25.94 -0.34
N SER A 157 16.65 27.13 -0.94
CA SER A 157 16.89 27.26 -2.38
C SER A 157 18.20 26.57 -2.76
N GLY A 158 18.17 25.76 -3.81
CA GLY A 158 19.31 24.99 -4.31
C GLY A 158 18.93 24.17 -5.52
N GLU A 159 19.82 23.28 -5.94
CA GLU A 159 19.62 22.36 -7.05
C GLU A 159 18.89 21.08 -6.59
N CYS A 160 17.86 20.68 -7.34
CA CYS A 160 17.14 19.42 -7.19
C CYS A 160 16.75 18.83 -8.56
N SER A 161 17.50 19.24 -9.60
CA SER A 161 17.24 18.84 -10.99
C SER A 161 17.38 17.34 -11.21
N MET A 162 18.37 16.71 -10.59
CA MET A 162 18.57 15.25 -10.69
C MET A 162 17.47 14.45 -10.02
N LEU A 163 16.95 14.94 -8.88
CA LEU A 163 15.79 14.33 -8.23
C LEU A 163 14.51 14.47 -9.07
N LEU A 164 14.29 15.63 -9.68
CA LEU A 164 13.15 15.86 -10.57
C LEU A 164 13.29 15.04 -11.87
N GLU A 165 14.48 14.89 -12.41
CA GLU A 165 14.74 14.06 -13.58
C GLU A 165 14.53 12.57 -13.25
N LEU A 166 14.93 12.11 -12.07
CA LEU A 166 14.61 10.76 -11.60
C LEU A 166 13.09 10.55 -11.49
N LEU A 167 12.36 11.53 -10.95
CA LEU A 167 10.90 11.45 -10.88
C LEU A 167 10.26 11.44 -12.27
N TRP A 168 10.78 12.27 -13.19
CA TRP A 168 10.37 12.27 -14.59
C TRP A 168 10.64 10.92 -15.25
N HIS A 169 11.83 10.34 -15.04
CA HIS A 169 12.16 9.00 -15.54
C HIS A 169 11.13 7.95 -15.09
N LEU A 170 10.71 7.96 -13.83
CA LEU A 170 9.69 7.02 -13.32
C LEU A 170 8.33 7.18 -14.02
N CYS A 171 8.04 8.35 -14.60
CA CYS A 171 6.81 8.61 -15.36
C CYS A 171 6.96 8.35 -16.87
N SER A 172 8.17 8.27 -17.39
CA SER A 172 8.48 8.35 -18.84
C SER A 172 7.96 7.15 -19.67
N ALA A 173 7.63 6.03 -19.03
CA ALA A 173 7.02 4.87 -19.71
C ALA A 173 5.54 5.09 -20.07
N GLU A 174 4.92 6.13 -19.54
CA GLU A 174 3.51 6.41 -19.80
C GLU A 174 3.31 7.21 -21.10
N PRO A 175 2.28 6.90 -21.91
CA PRO A 175 2.01 7.63 -23.16
C PRO A 175 1.76 9.13 -22.95
N LYS A 176 1.27 9.51 -21.76
CA LYS A 176 1.01 10.89 -21.33
C LYS A 176 1.90 11.26 -20.15
N ALA A 177 3.22 11.03 -20.30
CA ALA A 177 4.18 11.19 -19.21
C ALA A 177 4.12 12.59 -18.55
N GLN A 178 3.95 13.67 -19.34
CA GLN A 178 3.87 15.04 -18.81
C GLN A 178 2.64 15.24 -17.91
N GLU A 179 1.46 14.80 -18.32
CA GLU A 179 0.23 14.90 -17.52
C GLU A 179 0.37 14.13 -16.19
N VAL A 180 1.01 12.96 -16.24
CA VAL A 180 1.25 12.11 -15.09
C VAL A 180 2.27 12.74 -14.14
N PHE A 181 3.36 13.27 -14.68
CA PHE A 181 4.41 13.95 -13.92
C PHE A 181 3.86 15.20 -13.20
N ASP A 182 3.14 16.06 -13.92
CA ASP A 182 2.55 17.26 -13.35
C ASP A 182 1.57 16.95 -12.22
N TRP A 183 0.74 15.91 -12.40
CA TRP A 183 -0.16 15.46 -11.37
C TRP A 183 0.61 14.93 -10.14
N LEU A 184 1.66 14.14 -10.37
CA LEU A 184 2.48 13.55 -9.32
C LEU A 184 3.23 14.63 -8.52
N VAL A 185 3.81 15.62 -9.19
CA VAL A 185 4.47 16.75 -8.53
C VAL A 185 3.48 17.53 -7.65
N LYS A 186 2.28 17.79 -8.15
CA LYS A 186 1.21 18.46 -7.36
C LYS A 186 0.77 17.61 -6.17
N TRP A 187 0.70 16.29 -6.33
CA TRP A 187 0.37 15.36 -5.23
C TRP A 187 1.43 15.38 -4.13
N LEU A 188 2.72 15.43 -4.51
CA LEU A 188 3.84 15.55 -3.56
C LEU A 188 3.89 16.93 -2.89
N ALA A 189 3.57 17.98 -3.63
CA ALA A 189 3.60 19.36 -3.14
C ALA A 189 2.45 19.66 -2.15
N TYR A 190 1.25 19.11 -2.40
CA TYR A 190 0.05 19.47 -1.65
C TYR A 190 0.18 19.25 -0.13
N PRO A 191 0.63 18.08 0.38
CA PRO A 191 0.78 17.85 1.82
C PRO A 191 1.87 18.71 2.48
N LEU A 192 2.83 19.20 1.72
CA LEU A 192 3.89 20.09 2.21
C LEU A 192 3.42 21.53 2.31
N GLN A 193 2.63 21.99 1.34
CA GLN A 193 2.02 23.33 1.38
C GLN A 193 0.82 23.40 2.33
N HIS A 194 0.16 22.27 2.59
CA HIS A 194 -1.02 22.14 3.44
C HIS A 194 -0.80 21.03 4.46
N LEU A 195 0.02 21.30 5.48
CA LEU A 195 0.36 20.32 6.50
C LEU A 195 -0.90 19.71 7.14
N GLY A 196 -0.89 18.39 7.27
CA GLY A 196 -2.04 17.63 7.77
C GLY A 196 -3.12 17.35 6.72
N ALA A 197 -2.91 17.75 5.46
CA ALA A 197 -3.80 17.38 4.37
C ALA A 197 -3.74 15.88 4.10
N LYS A 198 -4.92 15.26 3.97
CA LYS A 198 -5.11 13.85 3.61
C LYS A 198 -5.48 13.73 2.16
N MET A 199 -4.55 13.23 1.34
CA MET A 199 -4.84 12.90 -0.06
C MET A 199 -5.76 11.67 -0.12
N GLN A 200 -6.81 11.76 -0.94
CA GLN A 200 -7.77 10.66 -1.15
C GLN A 200 -7.27 9.66 -2.21
N SER A 201 -5.98 9.73 -2.52
CA SER A 201 -5.29 8.87 -3.46
C SER A 201 -3.92 8.46 -2.93
N ALA A 202 -3.40 7.36 -3.46
CA ALA A 202 -2.07 6.83 -3.20
C ALA A 202 -1.33 6.63 -4.52
N ILE A 203 0.00 6.58 -4.44
CA ILE A 203 0.86 6.30 -5.57
C ILE A 203 1.34 4.86 -5.48
N VAL A 204 1.38 4.17 -6.60
CA VAL A 204 1.95 2.82 -6.75
C VAL A 204 2.99 2.88 -7.86
N VAL A 205 4.26 2.63 -7.53
CA VAL A 205 5.33 2.53 -8.53
C VAL A 205 5.87 1.11 -8.48
N HIS A 206 5.70 0.39 -9.58
CA HIS A 206 6.17 -0.99 -9.66
C HIS A 206 6.98 -1.25 -10.93
N GLY A 207 7.75 -2.33 -10.95
CA GLY A 207 8.61 -2.67 -12.08
C GLY A 207 10.02 -3.06 -11.68
N PRO A 208 10.97 -3.14 -12.63
CA PRO A 208 12.30 -3.71 -12.40
C PRO A 208 13.03 -3.11 -11.21
N GLN A 209 13.87 -3.91 -10.57
CA GLN A 209 14.74 -3.47 -9.49
C GLN A 209 15.82 -2.51 -10.00
N GLY A 210 16.30 -1.60 -9.14
CA GLY A 210 17.43 -0.71 -9.45
C GLY A 210 17.07 0.51 -10.30
N THR A 211 15.79 0.81 -10.51
CA THR A 211 15.31 1.93 -11.34
C THR A 211 15.18 3.26 -10.57
N GLY A 212 15.58 3.31 -9.30
CA GLY A 212 15.56 4.52 -8.48
C GLY A 212 14.24 4.80 -7.74
N LYS A 213 13.24 3.90 -7.81
CA LYS A 213 11.96 4.05 -7.11
C LYS A 213 12.13 4.42 -5.64
N SER A 214 12.79 3.57 -4.87
CA SER A 214 13.01 3.79 -3.43
C SER A 214 13.87 5.04 -3.19
N ARG A 215 14.86 5.29 -4.05
CA ARG A 215 15.77 6.44 -3.89
C ARG A 215 15.04 7.79 -3.86
N PHE A 216 14.13 8.02 -4.81
CA PHE A 216 13.36 9.27 -4.85
C PHE A 216 12.42 9.39 -3.63
N PHE A 217 11.64 8.35 -3.35
CA PHE A 217 10.63 8.42 -2.29
C PHE A 217 11.23 8.38 -0.88
N GLU A 218 12.40 7.78 -0.68
CA GLU A 218 13.18 7.90 0.55
C GLU A 218 13.71 9.33 0.74
N ALA A 219 14.20 9.98 -0.34
CA ALA A 219 14.62 11.39 -0.28
C ALA A 219 13.44 12.29 0.09
N TYR A 220 12.26 12.06 -0.51
CA TYR A 220 11.03 12.77 -0.17
C TYR A 220 10.58 12.50 1.30
N ALA A 221 10.69 11.24 1.77
CA ALA A 221 10.36 10.88 3.15
C ALA A 221 11.23 11.62 4.17
N LYS A 222 12.50 11.90 3.85
CA LYS A 222 13.41 12.65 4.74
C LYS A 222 12.93 14.07 5.03
N ILE A 223 12.12 14.68 4.15
CA ILE A 223 11.51 16.00 4.41
C ILE A 223 10.66 15.94 5.68
N PHE A 224 9.96 14.84 5.91
CA PHE A 224 9.08 14.65 7.06
C PHE A 224 9.81 14.14 8.31
N GLY A 225 11.00 13.56 8.17
CA GLY A 225 11.78 13.02 9.29
C GLY A 225 11.00 11.98 10.10
N GLU A 226 10.82 12.23 11.40
CA GLU A 226 10.09 11.33 12.32
C GLU A 226 8.60 11.14 11.96
N TYR A 227 8.02 12.08 11.21
CA TYR A 227 6.64 11.98 10.73
C TYR A 227 6.50 11.15 9.45
N ALA A 228 7.59 10.59 8.92
CA ALA A 228 7.57 9.58 7.88
C ALA A 228 7.95 8.19 8.43
N ARG A 229 7.54 7.14 7.72
CA ARG A 229 7.98 5.76 7.98
C ARG A 229 8.13 4.98 6.68
N VAL A 230 9.21 4.23 6.57
CA VAL A 230 9.39 3.21 5.54
C VAL A 230 8.94 1.88 6.14
N LEU A 231 8.07 1.16 5.45
CA LEU A 231 7.46 -0.09 5.91
C LEU A 231 7.69 -1.19 4.90
N GLY A 232 8.07 -2.37 5.39
CA GLY A 232 7.91 -3.62 4.65
C GLY A 232 6.51 -4.22 4.84
N GLN A 233 6.26 -5.33 4.14
CA GLN A 233 4.97 -6.01 4.17
C GLN A 233 4.53 -6.45 5.58
N GLU A 234 5.43 -7.03 6.38
CA GLU A 234 5.13 -7.54 7.72
C GLU A 234 4.51 -6.46 8.62
N ALA A 235 4.99 -5.23 8.54
CA ALA A 235 4.48 -4.14 9.36
C ALA A 235 3.01 -3.79 9.03
N LEU A 236 2.59 -3.90 7.76
CA LEU A 236 1.21 -3.66 7.36
C LEU A 236 0.26 -4.78 7.78
N GLU A 237 0.78 -5.99 7.98
CA GLU A 237 0.01 -7.15 8.42
C GLU A 237 -0.12 -7.21 9.94
N ASP A 238 0.80 -6.58 10.68
CA ASP A 238 0.81 -6.63 12.14
C ASP A 238 -0.47 -6.03 12.74
N LYS A 239 -0.89 -6.64 13.83
CA LYS A 239 -2.00 -6.16 14.66
C LYS A 239 -1.64 -4.88 15.41
N PHE A 240 -0.39 -4.72 15.80
CA PHE A 240 0.14 -3.55 16.49
C PHE A 240 0.77 -2.59 15.47
N ASN A 241 0.25 -1.38 15.39
CA ASN A 241 0.60 -0.43 14.35
C ASN A 241 1.08 0.94 14.86
N SER A 242 1.28 1.08 16.16
CA SER A 242 1.65 2.38 16.75
C SER A 242 2.99 2.93 16.25
N ASP A 243 3.93 2.06 15.94
CA ASP A 243 5.27 2.45 15.47
C ASP A 243 5.26 3.11 14.09
N TRP A 244 4.23 2.85 13.28
CA TRP A 244 4.14 3.39 11.94
C TRP A 244 2.85 4.17 11.63
N ALA A 245 1.83 4.09 12.48
CA ALA A 245 0.55 4.76 12.26
C ALA A 245 0.40 6.02 13.13
N GLU A 246 1.04 6.04 14.32
CA GLU A 246 0.93 7.16 15.24
C GLU A 246 1.73 8.38 14.77
N LYS A 247 1.08 9.53 14.69
CA LYS A 247 1.73 10.82 14.33
C LYS A 247 2.46 10.80 12.98
N LYS A 248 1.92 10.12 11.97
CA LYS A 248 2.55 10.05 10.65
C LYS A 248 1.84 10.91 9.61
N LEU A 249 2.65 11.49 8.72
CA LEU A 249 2.24 12.30 7.57
C LEU A 249 2.54 11.61 6.25
N PHE A 250 3.61 10.80 6.22
CA PHE A 250 4.04 10.09 5.01
C PHE A 250 4.44 8.66 5.31
N ILE A 251 3.94 7.74 4.50
CA ILE A 251 4.27 6.31 4.55
C ILE A 251 4.81 5.87 3.20
N LEU A 252 6.00 5.31 3.23
CA LEU A 252 6.59 4.61 2.10
C LEU A 252 6.50 3.11 2.36
N ALA A 253 5.58 2.45 1.69
CA ALA A 253 5.38 1.00 1.79
C ALA A 253 6.22 0.32 0.69
N ASP A 254 7.38 -0.20 1.06
CA ASP A 254 8.33 -0.83 0.14
C ASP A 254 8.16 -2.35 0.16
N GLU A 255 8.22 -2.96 -1.03
CA GLU A 255 8.00 -4.40 -1.26
C GLU A 255 6.66 -4.96 -0.74
N VAL A 256 5.62 -4.11 -0.75
CA VAL A 256 4.29 -4.52 -0.32
C VAL A 256 3.54 -5.20 -1.46
N LEU A 257 3.07 -6.42 -1.19
CA LEU A 257 2.29 -7.25 -2.11
C LEU A 257 0.87 -7.42 -1.55
N ALA A 258 -0.13 -7.03 -2.31
CA ALA A 258 -1.51 -7.43 -2.05
C ALA A 258 -1.85 -8.64 -2.93
N ARG A 259 -1.44 -9.84 -2.50
CA ARG A 259 -1.77 -11.10 -3.18
C ARG A 259 -3.29 -11.33 -3.22
N SER A 260 -3.75 -12.07 -4.21
CA SER A 260 -5.18 -12.33 -4.43
C SER A 260 -5.90 -13.03 -3.27
N ASP A 261 -5.17 -13.71 -2.40
CA ASP A 261 -5.66 -14.38 -1.19
C ASP A 261 -5.80 -13.45 0.02
N MET A 262 -5.34 -12.20 -0.08
CA MET A 262 -5.30 -11.22 1.02
C MET A 262 -6.38 -10.12 0.87
N PHE A 263 -7.61 -10.50 0.58
CA PHE A 263 -8.75 -9.55 0.47
C PHE A 263 -8.95 -8.66 1.71
N HIS A 264 -8.59 -9.14 2.90
CA HIS A 264 -8.67 -8.36 4.13
C HIS A 264 -7.67 -7.20 4.16
N ILE A 265 -6.49 -7.36 3.54
CA ILE A 265 -5.50 -6.28 3.42
C ILE A 265 -5.99 -5.20 2.45
N LYS A 266 -6.62 -5.58 1.34
CA LYS A 266 -7.21 -4.63 0.38
C LYS A 266 -8.17 -3.65 1.05
N ASN A 267 -9.09 -4.14 1.87
CA ASN A 267 -10.04 -3.29 2.58
C ASN A 267 -9.36 -2.41 3.64
N ARG A 268 -8.35 -2.95 4.32
CA ARG A 268 -7.54 -2.20 5.30
C ARG A 268 -6.77 -1.07 4.61
N LEU A 269 -6.14 -1.34 3.47
CA LEU A 269 -5.44 -0.33 2.65
C LEU A 269 -6.38 0.76 2.15
N LYS A 270 -7.59 0.42 1.69
CA LYS A 270 -8.62 1.40 1.34
C LYS A 270 -8.91 2.35 2.51
N GLY A 271 -9.04 1.81 3.72
CA GLY A 271 -9.21 2.60 4.95
C GLY A 271 -8.03 3.52 5.25
N PHE A 272 -6.81 3.07 5.03
CA PHE A 272 -5.62 3.92 5.23
C PHE A 272 -5.53 5.05 4.21
N ILE A 273 -5.91 4.80 2.95
CA ILE A 273 -5.85 5.81 1.88
C ILE A 273 -6.96 6.86 2.03
N THR A 274 -8.19 6.46 2.33
CA THR A 274 -9.35 7.39 2.27
C THR A 274 -10.06 7.61 3.59
N GLY A 275 -9.67 6.92 4.67
CA GLY A 275 -10.29 7.08 5.98
C GLY A 275 -9.85 8.39 6.65
N ASP A 276 -10.79 9.11 7.24
CA ASP A 276 -10.51 10.35 7.99
C ASP A 276 -9.84 10.09 9.34
N THR A 277 -9.99 8.88 9.86
CA THR A 277 -9.41 8.47 11.13
C THR A 277 -8.67 7.16 11.00
N ILE A 278 -7.68 6.95 11.86
CA ILE A 278 -6.95 5.70 11.99
C ILE A 278 -6.99 5.21 13.43
N ARG A 279 -7.21 3.92 13.61
CA ARG A 279 -7.07 3.27 14.91
C ARG A 279 -5.61 2.92 15.13
N VAL A 280 -5.03 3.52 16.16
CA VAL A 280 -3.68 3.21 16.65
C VAL A 280 -3.79 2.17 17.75
N ASN A 281 -3.06 1.08 17.63
CA ASN A 281 -3.10 -0.05 18.56
C ASN A 281 -1.69 -0.32 19.12
N PRO A 282 -1.26 0.39 20.18
CA PRO A 282 0.02 0.17 20.81
C PRO A 282 0.05 -1.17 21.56
N LYS A 283 1.24 -1.75 21.70
CA LYS A 283 1.42 -2.95 22.51
C LYS A 283 1.24 -2.63 24.00
N ASN A 284 0.39 -3.38 24.70
CA ASN A 284 0.14 -3.24 26.16
C ASN A 284 -0.50 -1.89 26.60
N ILE A 285 -1.01 -1.09 25.68
CA ILE A 285 -1.71 0.16 25.96
C ILE A 285 -3.08 0.11 25.26
N ALA A 286 -4.07 0.80 25.80
CA ALA A 286 -5.39 0.88 25.18
C ALA A 286 -5.30 1.52 23.78
N ALA A 287 -5.96 0.88 22.80
CA ALA A 287 -6.03 1.44 21.46
C ALA A 287 -6.84 2.74 21.45
N HIS A 288 -6.39 3.70 20.67
CA HIS A 288 -7.06 4.98 20.49
C HIS A 288 -7.26 5.28 18.99
N THR A 289 -8.00 6.33 18.71
CA THR A 289 -8.26 6.78 17.34
C THR A 289 -7.66 8.16 17.14
N GLU A 290 -6.89 8.32 16.06
CA GLU A 290 -6.32 9.61 15.66
C GLU A 290 -6.89 10.07 14.33
N ARG A 291 -6.76 11.36 14.03
CA ARG A 291 -7.00 11.89 12.69
C ARG A 291 -5.97 11.30 11.72
N ASN A 292 -6.42 10.78 10.60
CA ASN A 292 -5.53 10.23 9.58
C ASN A 292 -4.99 11.35 8.68
N CYS A 293 -3.72 11.70 8.86
CA CYS A 293 -2.99 12.66 8.02
C CYS A 293 -1.96 11.97 7.11
N MET A 294 -1.91 10.63 7.08
CA MET A 294 -0.91 9.88 6.33
C MET A 294 -1.20 9.87 4.84
N ASN A 295 -0.20 10.18 4.03
CA ASN A 295 -0.20 10.00 2.59
C ASN A 295 0.74 8.84 2.24
N ILE A 296 0.34 7.95 1.33
CA ILE A 296 0.99 6.64 1.16
C ILE A 296 1.48 6.47 -0.27
N VAL A 297 2.71 6.00 -0.40
CA VAL A 297 3.32 5.53 -1.65
C VAL A 297 3.66 4.05 -1.49
N PHE A 298 3.28 3.24 -2.45
CA PHE A 298 3.60 1.81 -2.52
C PHE A 298 4.67 1.58 -3.57
N LEU A 299 5.73 0.87 -3.22
CA LEU A 299 6.76 0.42 -4.14
C LEU A 299 6.74 -1.10 -4.23
N SER A 300 6.99 -1.63 -5.42
CA SER A 300 7.10 -3.07 -5.62
C SER A 300 7.98 -3.41 -6.83
N ASN A 301 8.62 -4.57 -6.77
CA ASN A 301 9.32 -5.16 -7.90
C ASN A 301 8.44 -6.15 -8.69
N GLU A 302 7.25 -6.43 -8.20
CA GLU A 302 6.33 -7.38 -8.79
C GLU A 302 5.51 -6.77 -9.94
N ARG A 303 5.09 -7.64 -10.88
CA ARG A 303 4.19 -7.23 -11.97
C ARG A 303 2.78 -6.91 -11.48
N MET A 304 2.33 -7.63 -10.45
CA MET A 304 1.01 -7.45 -9.82
C MET A 304 1.14 -7.10 -8.34
N PRO A 305 1.52 -5.86 -8.00
CA PRO A 305 1.68 -5.47 -6.60
C PRO A 305 0.35 -5.35 -5.85
N LEU A 306 -0.72 -4.99 -6.55
CA LEU A 306 -2.04 -4.76 -5.99
C LEU A 306 -3.13 -5.32 -6.91
N VAL A 307 -4.25 -5.73 -6.32
CA VAL A 307 -5.48 -6.09 -7.05
C VAL A 307 -6.38 -4.86 -7.12
N LEU A 308 -6.58 -4.32 -8.33
CA LEU A 308 -7.40 -3.12 -8.55
C LEU A 308 -8.75 -3.47 -9.19
N GLU A 309 -9.76 -2.68 -8.85
CA GLU A 309 -11.09 -2.74 -9.45
C GLU A 309 -11.15 -1.86 -10.71
N LYS A 310 -12.05 -2.15 -11.65
CA LYS A 310 -12.21 -1.37 -12.90
C LYS A 310 -12.50 0.12 -12.65
N ASP A 311 -13.23 0.42 -11.60
CA ASP A 311 -13.64 1.75 -11.19
C ASP A 311 -12.71 2.38 -10.14
N ASP A 312 -11.50 1.81 -9.95
CA ASP A 312 -10.55 2.35 -9.00
C ASP A 312 -10.19 3.81 -9.31
N ARG A 313 -10.40 4.67 -8.35
CA ARG A 313 -10.15 6.12 -8.41
C ARG A 313 -9.09 6.61 -7.41
N ARG A 314 -8.48 5.66 -6.67
CA ARG A 314 -7.59 5.98 -5.56
C ARG A 314 -6.12 5.89 -5.92
N HIS A 315 -5.75 5.09 -6.90
CA HIS A 315 -4.34 4.82 -7.17
C HIS A 315 -3.87 5.50 -8.47
N LEU A 316 -2.77 6.25 -8.37
CA LEU A 316 -1.89 6.49 -9.51
C LEU A 316 -0.97 5.29 -9.60
N VAL A 317 -0.95 4.58 -10.72
CA VAL A 317 -0.08 3.42 -10.94
C VAL A 317 0.92 3.75 -12.01
N LEU A 318 2.20 3.50 -11.74
CA LEU A 318 3.32 3.70 -12.65
C LEU A 318 4.10 2.41 -12.83
N TRP A 319 4.42 2.06 -14.06
CA TRP A 319 5.41 1.06 -14.38
C TRP A 319 6.75 1.73 -14.57
N SER A 320 7.70 1.41 -13.70
CA SER A 320 9.04 1.97 -13.74
C SER A 320 9.79 1.52 -15.03
N PRO A 321 10.36 2.45 -15.81
CA PRO A 321 11.19 2.12 -16.96
C PRO A 321 12.45 1.33 -16.57
N PRO A 322 13.20 0.77 -17.53
CA PRO A 322 14.51 0.18 -17.25
C PRO A 322 15.44 1.17 -16.55
N LYS A 323 16.39 0.64 -15.78
CA LYS A 323 17.39 1.47 -15.09
C LYS A 323 18.19 2.31 -16.08
N LEU A 324 18.54 3.52 -15.67
CA LEU A 324 19.52 4.39 -16.33
C LEU A 324 20.94 3.93 -16.05
N ASP A 325 21.91 4.64 -16.57
CA ASP A 325 23.33 4.37 -16.29
C ASP A 325 23.69 4.66 -14.82
N GLU A 326 24.82 4.13 -14.37
CA GLU A 326 25.25 4.26 -12.99
C GLU A 326 25.63 5.70 -12.63
N ALA A 327 26.22 6.42 -13.59
CA ALA A 327 26.62 7.82 -13.42
C ALA A 327 25.41 8.73 -13.09
N PHE A 328 24.25 8.44 -13.65
CA PHE A 328 23.01 9.15 -13.30
C PHE A 328 22.65 8.99 -11.82
N TYR A 329 22.69 7.76 -11.31
CA TYR A 329 22.36 7.51 -9.89
C TYR A 329 23.44 8.04 -8.95
N GLU A 330 24.69 8.08 -9.37
CA GLU A 330 25.76 8.75 -8.62
C GLU A 330 25.51 10.25 -8.52
N ALA A 331 25.10 10.90 -9.62
CA ALA A 331 24.73 12.31 -9.63
C ALA A 331 23.52 12.60 -8.73
N VAL A 332 22.47 11.76 -8.75
CA VAL A 332 21.34 11.86 -7.81
C VAL A 332 21.82 11.74 -6.36
N ASN A 333 22.74 10.83 -6.07
CA ASN A 333 23.29 10.67 -4.71
C ASN A 333 24.13 11.87 -4.27
N ALA A 334 24.91 12.44 -5.18
CA ALA A 334 25.69 13.66 -4.92
C ALA A 334 24.76 14.84 -4.62
N GLU A 335 23.72 15.06 -5.44
CA GLU A 335 22.73 16.11 -5.19
C GLU A 335 22.03 15.94 -3.83
N ILE A 336 21.63 14.70 -3.47
CA ILE A 336 21.05 14.41 -2.15
C ILE A 336 22.02 14.77 -1.02
N ALA A 337 23.30 14.49 -1.17
CA ALA A 337 24.32 14.77 -0.17
C ALA A 337 24.63 16.27 -0.04
N GLU A 338 24.45 17.04 -1.11
CA GLU A 338 24.75 18.47 -1.20
C GLU A 338 23.54 19.39 -0.89
N GLY A 339 22.45 18.84 -0.34
CA GLY A 339 21.28 19.63 0.06
C GLY A 339 20.10 19.55 -0.92
N GLY A 340 20.11 18.56 -1.82
CA GLY A 340 19.02 18.35 -2.79
C GLY A 340 17.66 18.07 -2.14
N ILE A 341 17.63 17.54 -0.90
CA ILE A 341 16.37 17.31 -0.17
C ILE A 341 15.74 18.63 0.26
N GLU A 342 16.53 19.54 0.82
CA GLU A 342 16.10 20.89 1.22
C GLU A 342 15.67 21.70 0.00
N ALA A 343 16.39 21.53 -1.14
CA ALA A 343 16.06 22.16 -2.41
C ALA A 343 14.77 21.59 -3.03
N LEU A 344 14.58 20.27 -2.99
CA LEU A 344 13.32 19.63 -3.42
C LEU A 344 12.13 20.13 -2.58
N TYR A 345 12.33 20.26 -1.27
CA TYR A 345 11.29 20.82 -0.40
C TYR A 345 10.95 22.25 -0.78
N ASP A 346 11.93 23.12 -0.98
CA ASP A 346 11.74 24.51 -1.44
C ASP A 346 11.04 24.56 -2.79
N HIS A 347 11.43 23.71 -3.74
CA HIS A 347 10.79 23.57 -5.04
C HIS A 347 9.30 23.19 -4.90
N LEU A 348 8.99 22.15 -4.12
CA LEU A 348 7.63 21.68 -3.92
C LEU A 348 6.72 22.70 -3.22
N LEU A 349 7.27 23.57 -2.36
CA LEU A 349 6.53 24.68 -1.76
C LEU A 349 6.13 25.76 -2.78
N LYS A 350 6.80 25.84 -3.93
CA LYS A 350 6.55 26.84 -5.00
C LYS A 350 5.67 26.30 -6.13
N VAL A 351 5.32 25.02 -6.11
CA VAL A 351 4.46 24.41 -7.14
C VAL A 351 3.08 25.05 -7.12
N ASP A 352 2.59 25.46 -8.29
CA ASP A 352 1.22 25.97 -8.45
C ASP A 352 0.19 24.84 -8.27
N LEU A 353 -0.63 24.96 -7.24
CA LEU A 353 -1.69 24.02 -6.92
C LEU A 353 -3.07 24.48 -7.39
N THR A 354 -3.15 25.51 -8.23
CA THR A 354 -4.43 25.99 -8.76
C THR A 354 -5.23 24.86 -9.40
N GLY A 355 -6.47 24.66 -8.95
CA GLY A 355 -7.35 23.59 -9.41
C GLY A 355 -7.01 22.19 -8.92
N PHE A 356 -5.97 22.03 -8.08
CA PHE A 356 -5.62 20.75 -7.48
C PHE A 356 -6.05 20.68 -6.01
N HIS A 357 -6.59 19.54 -5.57
CA HIS A 357 -7.12 19.34 -4.23
C HIS A 357 -6.97 17.86 -3.80
N PRO A 358 -7.15 17.50 -2.52
CA PRO A 358 -6.93 16.15 -2.01
C PRO A 358 -7.69 15.02 -2.73
N TRP A 359 -8.84 15.32 -3.32
CA TRP A 359 -9.67 14.37 -4.08
C TRP A 359 -9.53 14.52 -5.61
N SER A 360 -8.51 15.25 -6.09
CA SER A 360 -8.14 15.26 -7.52
C SER A 360 -7.83 13.85 -8.00
N ARG A 361 -8.57 13.41 -9.01
CA ARG A 361 -8.45 12.02 -9.50
C ARG A 361 -7.10 11.79 -10.16
N PRO A 362 -6.43 10.66 -9.86
CA PRO A 362 -5.24 10.27 -10.59
C PRO A 362 -5.53 10.06 -12.08
N PRO A 363 -4.62 10.46 -12.99
CA PRO A 363 -4.74 10.13 -14.39
C PRO A 363 -4.78 8.62 -14.63
N MET A 364 -5.49 8.21 -15.68
CA MET A 364 -5.56 6.81 -16.09
C MET A 364 -4.31 6.46 -16.87
N THR A 365 -3.33 5.85 -16.22
CA THR A 365 -2.07 5.40 -16.82
C THR A 365 -2.24 4.11 -17.61
N LYS A 366 -1.27 3.80 -18.48
CA LYS A 366 -1.20 2.48 -19.14
C LYS A 366 -0.97 1.40 -18.09
N ALA A 367 -0.02 1.61 -17.17
CA ALA A 367 0.28 0.67 -16.09
C ALA A 367 -0.96 0.35 -15.26
N LYS A 368 -1.81 1.35 -14.96
CA LYS A 368 -3.07 1.12 -14.24
C LYS A 368 -4.05 0.27 -15.04
N ARG A 369 -4.22 0.53 -16.34
CA ARG A 369 -5.09 -0.28 -17.20
C ARG A 369 -4.63 -1.73 -17.24
N ASP A 370 -3.32 -1.94 -17.46
CA ASP A 370 -2.72 -3.27 -17.52
C ASP A 370 -2.92 -4.01 -16.17
N LEU A 371 -2.73 -3.31 -15.04
CA LEU A 371 -2.93 -3.90 -13.71
C LEU A 371 -4.40 -4.23 -13.43
N VAL A 372 -5.34 -3.37 -13.81
CA VAL A 372 -6.79 -3.63 -13.69
C VAL A 372 -7.19 -4.84 -14.52
N GLN A 373 -6.69 -4.94 -15.75
CA GLN A 373 -6.97 -6.08 -16.63
C GLN A 373 -6.41 -7.39 -16.04
N GLN A 374 -5.19 -7.38 -15.52
CA GLN A 374 -4.58 -8.54 -14.84
C GLN A 374 -5.26 -8.87 -13.50
N SER A 375 -5.88 -7.88 -12.84
CA SER A 375 -6.60 -8.04 -11.57
C SER A 375 -8.02 -8.58 -11.75
N ALA A 376 -8.54 -8.63 -12.98
CA ALA A 376 -9.85 -9.16 -13.26
C ALA A 376 -9.90 -10.66 -12.90
N SER A 377 -10.99 -11.08 -12.28
CA SER A 377 -11.18 -12.48 -11.96
C SER A 377 -11.35 -13.33 -13.21
N SER A 378 -11.10 -14.65 -13.10
CA SER A 378 -11.21 -15.55 -14.27
C SER A 378 -12.61 -15.52 -14.89
N GLU A 379 -13.68 -15.45 -14.07
CA GLU A 379 -15.04 -15.32 -14.56
C GLU A 379 -15.28 -13.98 -15.27
N GLU A 380 -14.67 -12.91 -14.82
CA GLU A 380 -14.77 -11.59 -15.44
C GLU A 380 -14.09 -11.57 -16.80
N ARG A 381 -12.85 -12.08 -16.88
CA ARG A 381 -12.10 -12.16 -18.14
C ARG A 381 -12.78 -13.08 -19.16
N PHE A 382 -13.23 -14.25 -18.71
CA PHE A 382 -14.00 -15.16 -19.57
C PHE A 382 -15.23 -14.48 -20.17
N VAL A 383 -16.01 -13.77 -19.37
CA VAL A 383 -17.24 -13.11 -19.83
C VAL A 383 -16.92 -11.97 -20.81
N GLU A 384 -15.87 -11.19 -20.57
CA GLU A 384 -15.46 -10.14 -21.51
C GLU A 384 -15.00 -10.71 -22.86
N GLU A 385 -14.17 -11.76 -22.85
CA GLU A 385 -13.74 -12.44 -24.09
C GLU A 385 -14.90 -13.14 -24.79
N TRP A 386 -15.85 -13.72 -24.04
CA TRP A 386 -17.05 -14.29 -24.63
C TRP A 386 -17.90 -13.22 -25.34
N LEU A 387 -18.11 -12.07 -24.70
CA LEU A 387 -18.85 -10.94 -25.31
C LEU A 387 -18.08 -10.29 -26.46
N ALA A 388 -16.76 -10.40 -26.48
CA ALA A 388 -15.93 -9.99 -27.62
C ALA A 388 -15.95 -10.99 -28.78
N LEU A 389 -16.58 -12.18 -28.61
CA LEU A 389 -16.56 -13.31 -29.53
C LEU A 389 -15.15 -13.92 -29.75
N GLU A 390 -14.30 -13.81 -28.73
CA GLU A 390 -12.92 -14.33 -28.73
C GLU A 390 -12.82 -15.72 -28.09
N VAL A 391 -13.87 -16.19 -27.39
CA VAL A 391 -13.92 -17.55 -26.85
C VAL A 391 -14.28 -18.52 -27.96
N GLU A 392 -13.42 -19.50 -28.19
CA GLU A 392 -13.64 -20.50 -29.23
C GLU A 392 -14.67 -21.56 -28.85
N ALA A 393 -15.59 -21.85 -29.77
CA ALA A 393 -16.45 -23.01 -29.76
C ALA A 393 -15.67 -24.27 -30.22
N GLY A 394 -16.26 -25.44 -30.06
CA GLY A 394 -15.61 -26.68 -30.43
C GLY A 394 -15.40 -26.89 -31.93
N ASP A 395 -16.06 -26.13 -32.80
CA ASP A 395 -15.90 -26.13 -34.25
C ASP A 395 -14.88 -25.09 -34.77
N GLY A 396 -14.18 -24.40 -33.84
CA GLY A 396 -13.22 -23.34 -34.15
C GLY A 396 -13.84 -21.99 -34.46
N GLY A 397 -15.17 -21.90 -34.46
CA GLY A 397 -15.88 -20.62 -34.55
C GLY A 397 -16.00 -19.93 -33.19
N PRO A 398 -16.53 -18.69 -33.14
CA PRO A 398 -16.75 -18.00 -31.84
C PRO A 398 -17.93 -18.63 -31.06
N LEU A 399 -17.77 -18.75 -29.75
CA LEU A 399 -18.84 -19.20 -28.87
C LEU A 399 -20.00 -18.16 -28.90
N PRO A 400 -21.24 -18.58 -29.24
CA PRO A 400 -22.32 -17.63 -29.47
C PRO A 400 -22.77 -16.91 -28.17
N VAL A 401 -22.97 -15.60 -28.26
CA VAL A 401 -23.56 -14.79 -27.18
C VAL A 401 -25.07 -14.84 -27.30
N CYS A 402 -25.69 -15.78 -26.59
CA CYS A 402 -27.11 -16.04 -26.66
C CYS A 402 -27.62 -16.61 -25.33
N PRO A 403 -28.96 -16.73 -25.14
CA PRO A 403 -29.52 -17.45 -24.01
C PRO A 403 -29.01 -18.89 -23.95
N CYS A 404 -28.44 -19.29 -22.82
CA CYS A 404 -27.86 -20.62 -22.63
C CYS A 404 -28.14 -21.17 -21.23
N LEU A 405 -27.87 -22.46 -21.00
CA LEU A 405 -27.90 -23.00 -19.63
C LEU A 405 -26.70 -22.53 -18.84
N GLY A 406 -26.92 -22.21 -17.57
CA GLY A 406 -25.81 -21.89 -16.66
C GLY A 406 -24.75 -23.00 -16.58
N THR A 407 -25.15 -24.26 -16.67
CA THR A 407 -24.24 -25.41 -16.70
C THR A 407 -23.44 -25.49 -17.99
N HIS A 408 -24.02 -25.18 -19.14
CA HIS A 408 -23.32 -25.16 -20.42
C HIS A 408 -22.32 -24.02 -20.49
N LEU A 409 -22.71 -22.83 -20.01
CA LEU A 409 -21.78 -21.70 -19.90
C LEU A 409 -20.62 -22.01 -18.95
N TYR A 410 -20.91 -22.71 -17.86
CA TYR A 410 -19.87 -23.13 -16.92
C TYR A 410 -18.89 -24.14 -17.55
N GLN A 411 -19.35 -25.08 -18.36
CA GLN A 411 -18.46 -25.98 -19.10
C GLN A 411 -17.54 -25.22 -20.07
N ALA A 412 -18.09 -24.21 -20.76
CA ALA A 412 -17.27 -23.34 -21.60
C ALA A 412 -16.22 -22.59 -20.78
N TYR A 413 -16.61 -22.08 -19.62
CA TYR A 413 -15.71 -21.40 -18.69
C TYR A 413 -14.61 -22.32 -18.14
N GLU A 414 -14.94 -23.55 -17.73
CA GLU A 414 -13.93 -24.53 -17.28
C GLU A 414 -12.91 -24.85 -18.39
N ARG A 415 -13.39 -25.01 -19.64
CA ARG A 415 -12.52 -25.22 -20.81
C ARG A 415 -11.60 -24.02 -21.02
N TRP A 416 -12.16 -22.81 -21.01
CA TRP A 416 -11.40 -21.57 -21.17
C TRP A 416 -10.33 -21.43 -20.06
N CYS A 417 -10.68 -21.71 -18.80
CA CYS A 417 -9.72 -21.70 -17.71
C CYS A 417 -8.58 -22.71 -17.92
N GLY A 418 -8.89 -23.90 -18.38
CA GLY A 418 -7.89 -24.93 -18.71
C GLY A 418 -6.91 -24.47 -19.80
N GLN A 419 -7.42 -23.80 -20.86
CA GLN A 419 -6.61 -23.25 -21.94
C GLN A 419 -5.69 -22.10 -21.48
N HIS A 420 -6.15 -21.31 -20.52
CA HIS A 420 -5.41 -20.16 -19.98
C HIS A 420 -4.58 -20.47 -18.73
N GLY A 421 -4.50 -21.73 -18.31
CA GLY A 421 -3.74 -22.15 -17.14
C GLY A 421 -4.32 -21.63 -15.81
N GLU A 422 -5.62 -21.36 -15.78
CA GLU A 422 -6.33 -20.83 -14.60
C GLU A 422 -7.16 -21.89 -13.89
N ARG A 423 -7.45 -21.61 -12.63
CA ARG A 423 -8.38 -22.42 -11.85
C ARG A 423 -9.80 -21.88 -11.98
N ALA A 424 -10.69 -22.69 -12.53
CA ALA A 424 -12.10 -22.35 -12.59
C ALA A 424 -12.69 -22.16 -11.17
N ARG A 425 -13.43 -21.10 -10.98
CA ARG A 425 -14.24 -20.87 -9.78
C ARG A 425 -15.53 -21.68 -9.86
N ARG A 426 -16.27 -21.76 -8.76
CA ARG A 426 -17.49 -22.56 -8.71
C ARG A 426 -18.59 -21.98 -9.59
N LEU A 427 -19.46 -22.83 -10.15
CA LEU A 427 -20.63 -22.44 -10.92
C LEU A 427 -21.46 -21.32 -10.26
N GLN A 428 -21.64 -21.39 -8.93
CA GLN A 428 -22.42 -20.39 -8.19
C GLN A 428 -21.76 -19.00 -8.22
N GLU A 429 -20.43 -18.93 -8.25
CA GLU A 429 -19.68 -17.68 -8.31
C GLU A 429 -19.81 -17.05 -9.69
N LEU A 430 -19.67 -17.83 -10.77
CA LEU A 430 -19.91 -17.37 -12.14
C LEU A 430 -21.36 -16.86 -12.31
N ILE A 431 -22.36 -17.63 -11.88
CA ILE A 431 -23.77 -17.21 -11.97
C ILE A 431 -24.04 -15.97 -11.11
N GLY A 432 -23.43 -15.89 -9.92
CA GLY A 432 -23.50 -14.71 -9.04
C GLY A 432 -22.89 -13.46 -9.65
N TYR A 433 -21.77 -13.59 -10.37
CA TYR A 433 -21.15 -12.51 -11.13
C TYR A 433 -22.07 -12.02 -12.25
N LEU A 434 -22.58 -12.95 -13.08
CA LEU A 434 -23.47 -12.63 -14.18
C LEU A 434 -24.78 -11.97 -13.73
N GLY A 435 -25.34 -12.41 -12.61
CA GLY A 435 -26.58 -11.85 -12.05
C GLY A 435 -26.44 -10.42 -11.53
N LYS A 436 -25.22 -9.93 -11.32
CA LYS A 436 -24.94 -8.53 -10.94
C LYS A 436 -24.77 -7.60 -12.14
N ARG A 437 -24.63 -8.14 -13.35
CA ARG A 437 -24.49 -7.31 -14.56
C ARG A 437 -25.82 -6.68 -14.93
N PRO A 438 -25.86 -5.39 -15.29
CA PRO A 438 -27.08 -4.70 -15.67
C PRO A 438 -27.79 -5.39 -16.84
N GLY A 439 -29.11 -5.59 -16.72
CA GLY A 439 -29.92 -6.19 -17.76
C GLY A 439 -29.81 -7.72 -17.94
N TRP A 440 -28.90 -8.38 -17.22
CA TRP A 440 -28.72 -9.83 -17.29
C TRP A 440 -29.70 -10.58 -16.39
N LYS A 441 -30.12 -11.76 -16.86
CA LYS A 441 -30.89 -12.71 -16.04
C LYS A 441 -30.07 -13.99 -15.91
N ALA A 442 -29.57 -14.29 -14.73
CA ALA A 442 -28.73 -15.45 -14.47
C ALA A 442 -29.26 -16.29 -13.32
N GLY A 443 -29.32 -17.62 -13.52
CA GLY A 443 -29.72 -18.57 -12.48
C GLY A 443 -31.21 -18.64 -12.14
N GLN A 444 -32.06 -17.88 -12.84
CA GLN A 444 -33.51 -17.96 -12.72
C GLN A 444 -34.07 -19.12 -13.56
N ALA A 445 -35.09 -19.77 -13.05
CA ALA A 445 -35.77 -20.82 -13.80
C ALA A 445 -36.63 -20.17 -14.90
N CYS A 446 -36.43 -20.57 -16.15
CA CYS A 446 -37.26 -20.24 -17.29
C CYS A 446 -38.23 -21.39 -17.55
N SER A 447 -39.53 -21.11 -17.55
CA SER A 447 -40.58 -22.09 -17.78
C SER A 447 -41.26 -21.95 -19.15
N THR A 448 -40.93 -20.91 -19.89
CA THR A 448 -41.52 -20.61 -21.22
C THR A 448 -40.70 -21.29 -22.34
N TRP A 449 -40.92 -22.58 -22.50
CA TRP A 449 -40.27 -23.36 -23.55
C TRP A 449 -41.29 -23.75 -24.61
N THR A 450 -40.88 -23.75 -25.83
CA THR A 450 -41.65 -24.29 -26.96
C THR A 450 -40.91 -25.48 -27.58
N THR A 451 -41.62 -26.34 -28.29
CA THR A 451 -41.02 -27.36 -29.12
C THR A 451 -40.41 -26.71 -30.35
N LEU A 452 -39.11 -26.94 -30.58
CA LEU A 452 -38.41 -26.50 -31.77
C LEU A 452 -37.80 -27.74 -32.42
N ASN A 453 -38.08 -27.97 -33.71
CA ASN A 453 -37.58 -29.14 -34.46
C ASN A 453 -37.85 -30.48 -33.75
N ASP A 454 -39.10 -30.69 -33.29
CA ASP A 454 -39.56 -31.87 -32.53
C ASP A 454 -38.85 -32.17 -31.20
N ARG A 455 -38.07 -31.21 -30.70
CA ARG A 455 -37.45 -31.30 -29.38
C ARG A 455 -38.19 -30.43 -28.36
N THR A 456 -38.64 -31.05 -27.29
CA THR A 456 -39.24 -30.36 -26.15
C THR A 456 -38.22 -30.18 -25.02
N VAL A 457 -37.95 -28.92 -24.63
CA VAL A 457 -37.03 -28.59 -23.53
C VAL A 457 -37.84 -28.24 -22.27
N LYS A 458 -37.54 -28.90 -21.17
CA LYS A 458 -38.16 -28.62 -19.87
C LYS A 458 -37.56 -27.35 -19.26
N SER A 459 -38.27 -26.69 -18.37
CA SER A 459 -37.80 -25.55 -17.60
C SER A 459 -36.40 -25.79 -16.99
N ARG A 460 -35.48 -24.87 -17.22
CA ARG A 460 -34.07 -24.94 -16.78
C ARG A 460 -33.61 -23.58 -16.25
N LYS A 461 -32.56 -23.58 -15.45
CA LYS A 461 -31.90 -22.36 -15.02
C LYS A 461 -31.05 -21.80 -16.16
N MET A 462 -31.45 -20.65 -16.67
CA MET A 462 -30.82 -20.00 -17.82
C MET A 462 -29.93 -18.86 -17.42
N VAL A 463 -28.99 -18.54 -18.32
CA VAL A 463 -28.29 -17.26 -18.40
C VAL A 463 -28.77 -16.58 -19.68
N ILE A 464 -29.26 -15.36 -19.53
CA ILE A 464 -29.74 -14.54 -20.64
C ILE A 464 -28.94 -13.24 -20.58
N PRO A 465 -28.02 -13.00 -21.53
CA PRO A 465 -27.30 -11.74 -21.64
C PRO A 465 -28.23 -10.55 -21.86
N SER A 466 -27.76 -9.33 -21.54
CA SER A 466 -28.52 -8.11 -21.80
C SER A 466 -28.74 -7.89 -23.30
N GLU A 467 -29.80 -7.18 -23.67
CA GLU A 467 -30.05 -6.81 -25.08
C GLU A 467 -28.90 -5.96 -25.64
N GLU A 468 -28.31 -5.09 -24.82
CA GLU A 468 -27.17 -4.25 -25.18
C GLU A 468 -25.93 -5.10 -25.51
N ASP A 469 -25.57 -6.05 -24.65
CA ASP A 469 -24.41 -6.92 -24.85
C ASP A 469 -24.60 -7.83 -26.08
N MET A 470 -25.81 -8.36 -26.28
CA MET A 470 -26.12 -9.16 -27.48
C MET A 470 -26.07 -8.33 -28.76
N ALA A 471 -26.55 -7.09 -28.75
CA ALA A 471 -26.46 -6.18 -29.88
C ALA A 471 -24.99 -5.81 -30.18
N ALA A 472 -24.18 -5.58 -29.15
CA ALA A 472 -22.75 -5.34 -29.31
C ALA A 472 -22.01 -6.55 -29.89
N ALA A 473 -22.34 -7.77 -29.45
CA ALA A 473 -21.80 -8.99 -30.03
C ALA A 473 -22.22 -9.18 -31.50
N LEU A 474 -23.48 -8.87 -31.83
CA LEU A 474 -23.95 -8.88 -33.20
C LEU A 474 -23.17 -7.93 -34.10
N ALA A 475 -22.87 -6.73 -33.64
CA ALA A 475 -22.10 -5.74 -34.39
C ALA A 475 -20.63 -6.19 -34.63
N ARG A 476 -20.09 -7.03 -33.75
CA ARG A 476 -18.72 -7.57 -33.81
C ARG A 476 -18.65 -8.86 -34.65
N ASP A 477 -19.77 -9.55 -34.89
CA ASP A 477 -19.77 -10.86 -35.57
C ASP A 477 -19.24 -10.75 -37.00
N ARG A 478 -18.05 -11.32 -37.20
CA ARG A 478 -17.38 -11.46 -38.51
C ARG A 478 -17.42 -12.89 -39.01
N SER A 479 -18.14 -13.79 -38.35
CA SER A 479 -18.21 -15.19 -38.73
C SER A 479 -18.93 -15.39 -40.09
N THR A 480 -18.44 -16.28 -40.88
CA THR A 480 -19.06 -16.65 -42.17
C THR A 480 -20.46 -17.21 -42.00
N ASN A 481 -20.74 -17.81 -40.85
CA ASN A 481 -22.04 -18.42 -40.53
C ASN A 481 -23.07 -17.42 -39.99
N GLN A 482 -22.68 -16.17 -39.74
CA GLN A 482 -23.57 -15.14 -39.19
C GLN A 482 -24.39 -15.63 -37.96
N THR A 483 -23.72 -16.33 -37.06
CA THR A 483 -24.35 -17.05 -35.96
C THR A 483 -25.12 -16.09 -35.03
N GLN A 484 -24.56 -14.93 -34.72
CA GLN A 484 -25.22 -13.92 -33.88
C GLN A 484 -26.47 -13.35 -34.55
N GLN A 485 -26.42 -13.11 -35.86
CA GLN A 485 -27.56 -12.62 -36.62
C GLN A 485 -28.71 -13.64 -36.63
N ARG A 486 -28.41 -14.94 -36.72
CA ARG A 486 -29.41 -16.01 -36.66
C ARG A 486 -30.07 -16.13 -35.31
N LEU A 487 -29.39 -15.74 -34.24
CA LEU A 487 -29.86 -15.79 -32.84
C LEU A 487 -30.44 -14.46 -32.35
N SER A 488 -30.53 -13.43 -33.18
CA SER A 488 -31.16 -12.16 -32.86
C SER A 488 -32.61 -12.35 -32.43
N ARG A 489 -33.02 -11.68 -31.31
CA ARG A 489 -34.38 -11.82 -30.72
C ARG A 489 -35.49 -11.49 -31.72
N GLU A 490 -35.27 -10.54 -32.61
CA GLU A 490 -36.23 -10.06 -33.62
C GLU A 490 -36.65 -11.13 -34.63
N ARG A 491 -35.89 -12.20 -34.77
CA ARG A 491 -36.17 -13.30 -35.69
C ARG A 491 -37.14 -14.34 -35.13
N PHE A 492 -37.58 -14.22 -33.91
CA PHE A 492 -38.43 -15.19 -33.23
C PHE A 492 -39.77 -14.55 -32.81
N GLU A 493 -40.85 -15.25 -33.08
CA GLU A 493 -42.22 -14.80 -32.77
C GLU A 493 -42.46 -14.73 -31.25
N SER A 494 -41.81 -15.62 -30.49
CA SER A 494 -41.98 -15.68 -29.04
C SER A 494 -40.64 -15.76 -28.30
N THR A 495 -40.67 -15.31 -27.03
CA THR A 495 -39.49 -15.46 -26.15
C THR A 495 -39.11 -16.93 -25.93
N GLY A 496 -40.12 -17.85 -25.88
CA GLY A 496 -39.87 -19.27 -25.71
C GLY A 496 -39.10 -19.87 -26.89
N GLN A 497 -39.46 -19.54 -28.15
CA GLN A 497 -38.76 -19.98 -29.36
C GLN A 497 -37.30 -19.47 -29.36
N TRP A 498 -37.11 -18.18 -29.03
CA TRP A 498 -35.78 -17.59 -28.94
C TRP A 498 -34.89 -18.26 -27.90
N LEU A 499 -35.40 -18.47 -26.68
CA LEU A 499 -34.67 -19.16 -25.61
C LEU A 499 -34.28 -20.59 -26.02
N THR A 500 -35.19 -21.28 -26.66
CA THR A 500 -34.99 -22.64 -27.14
C THR A 500 -33.93 -22.70 -28.28
N ALA A 501 -33.97 -21.75 -29.22
CA ALA A 501 -32.98 -21.62 -30.27
C ALA A 501 -31.56 -21.33 -29.72
N GLY A 502 -31.46 -20.39 -28.75
CA GLY A 502 -30.21 -20.09 -28.05
C GLY A 502 -29.65 -21.32 -27.33
N PHE A 503 -30.49 -22.04 -26.60
CA PHE A 503 -30.12 -23.28 -25.92
C PHE A 503 -29.48 -24.28 -26.87
N PHE A 504 -30.14 -24.60 -28.01
CA PHE A 504 -29.60 -25.58 -28.98
C PHE A 504 -28.34 -25.10 -29.70
N ALA A 505 -28.27 -23.81 -30.02
CA ALA A 505 -27.09 -23.25 -30.64
C ALA A 505 -25.86 -23.33 -29.73
N PHE A 506 -26.05 -22.99 -28.43
CA PHE A 506 -24.96 -23.06 -27.45
C PHE A 506 -24.56 -24.52 -27.15
N GLU A 507 -25.52 -25.44 -27.04
CA GLU A 507 -25.27 -26.88 -26.87
C GLU A 507 -24.49 -27.45 -28.06
N ALA A 508 -24.84 -27.10 -29.30
CA ALA A 508 -24.15 -27.51 -30.49
C ALA A 508 -22.69 -26.98 -30.54
N ALA A 509 -22.50 -25.72 -30.16
CA ALA A 509 -21.17 -25.10 -30.09
C ALA A 509 -20.24 -25.79 -29.06
N LEU A 510 -20.80 -26.35 -27.98
CA LEU A 510 -20.06 -27.12 -26.99
C LEU A 510 -19.73 -28.56 -27.47
N ALA A 511 -20.68 -29.21 -28.18
CA ALA A 511 -20.61 -30.63 -28.53
C ALA A 511 -19.61 -30.94 -29.66
N SER A 512 -19.29 -29.94 -30.49
CA SER A 512 -18.39 -30.15 -31.65
C SER A 512 -16.94 -30.47 -31.26
N SER A 513 -16.54 -30.31 -30.01
CA SER A 513 -15.17 -30.61 -29.53
C SER A 513 -14.93 -32.05 -29.06
N SER A 514 -15.94 -32.93 -29.08
CA SER A 514 -15.81 -34.33 -28.61
C SER A 514 -15.46 -35.31 -29.72
N ARG A 515 -15.04 -34.83 -30.90
CA ARG A 515 -14.72 -35.67 -32.07
C ARG A 515 -13.28 -35.56 -32.57
N THR A 516 -12.33 -35.16 -31.71
CA THR A 516 -10.88 -35.28 -32.04
C THR A 516 -10.16 -36.10 -30.98
#